data_ef473892021caeeb68b59d475cbab2ac
#
_entry.id   ef473892021caeeb68b59d475cbab2ac
#
_cell.length_a   1.000
_cell.length_b   1.000
_cell.length_c   1.000
_cell.angle_alpha   90.00
_cell.angle_beta   90.00
_cell.angle_gamma   90.00
#
_symmetry.space_group_name_H-M   'P 1'
#
loop_
_entity.id
_entity.type
_entity.pdbx_description
1 polymer ?
#
loop_
_entity_poly.entity_id
_entity_poly.type
_entity_poly.pdbx_seq_one_letter_code
_entity_poly.pdbx_strand_id
1 'polypeptide(L)'
;MRKNIKHFLLLSAFTTGCIYGVNKFVDTTSGIKNTITKSDGHYFNWRYGNIFYTKQGKGSPILLIHDLHPSSSSNEWKFIASLLKQNHTVYTIDLLGCGRSDKPNLTYTNYMYVQLLTDFIKKIIGLKTDVIATGHSCTFTLMAATMDYSILRSLFFISPPSLHSLQACPTKQDQLIKRILYTPIIGTFFYNIQMSEANISETFEQEYYRKKNLISCKLKDIYYESAHTCHSKGRYLLGSITANYTNTNIIPALKKVENTIFLIGSCDTQEYPDIMDSYREYDETIETAVMSNINKLPQLEDPNKLYEIICMLLE
;
A
#
# COMPACT_ATOMS: atom_id res chain seq x y z
N MET A 1 -42.86 -10.10 27.56
CA MET A 1 -42.07 -9.09 26.81
C MET A 1 -40.87 -8.51 27.59
N ARG A 2 -41.01 -7.95 28.79
CA ARG A 2 -39.90 -7.36 29.58
C ARG A 2 -38.74 -8.32 29.93
N LYS A 3 -39.02 -9.62 30.22
CA LYS A 3 -37.97 -10.62 30.50
C LYS A 3 -37.09 -10.90 29.27
N ASN A 4 -37.67 -11.05 28.09
CA ASN A 4 -36.95 -11.34 26.86
C ASN A 4 -36.05 -10.17 26.45
N ILE A 5 -36.47 -8.92 26.68
CA ILE A 5 -35.67 -7.72 26.45
C ILE A 5 -34.45 -7.69 27.39
N LYS A 6 -34.60 -8.02 28.66
CA LYS A 6 -33.48 -8.10 29.61
C LYS A 6 -32.48 -9.17 29.22
N HIS A 7 -32.91 -10.36 28.80
CA HIS A 7 -32.03 -11.42 28.33
C HIS A 7 -31.29 -11.01 27.03
N PHE A 8 -32.00 -10.36 26.10
CA PHE A 8 -31.37 -9.83 24.88
C PHE A 8 -30.30 -8.77 25.19
N LEU A 9 -30.58 -7.84 26.09
CA LEU A 9 -29.62 -6.80 26.50
C LEU A 9 -28.41 -7.40 27.22
N LEU A 10 -28.60 -8.39 28.10
CA LEU A 10 -27.49 -9.09 28.75
C LEU A 10 -26.62 -9.86 27.77
N LEU A 11 -27.24 -10.58 26.83
CA LEU A 11 -26.54 -11.32 25.82
C LEU A 11 -25.73 -10.38 24.92
N SER A 12 -26.33 -9.26 24.48
CA SER A 12 -25.63 -8.28 23.63
C SER A 12 -24.48 -7.60 24.39
N ALA A 13 -24.64 -7.27 25.66
CA ALA A 13 -23.57 -6.72 26.49
C ALA A 13 -22.43 -7.73 26.69
N PHE A 14 -22.74 -8.99 26.95
CA PHE A 14 -21.75 -10.06 27.08
C PHE A 14 -20.97 -10.27 25.77
N THR A 15 -21.68 -10.38 24.64
CA THR A 15 -21.05 -10.54 23.32
C THR A 15 -20.12 -9.34 23.00
N THR A 16 -20.60 -8.12 23.27
CA THR A 16 -19.79 -6.90 23.07
C THR A 16 -18.54 -6.91 23.96
N GLY A 17 -18.68 -7.37 25.22
CA GLY A 17 -17.57 -7.53 26.15
C GLY A 17 -16.52 -8.55 25.67
N CYS A 18 -16.97 -9.69 25.14
CA CYS A 18 -16.09 -10.71 24.56
C CYS A 18 -15.32 -10.16 23.34
N ILE A 19 -16.02 -9.49 22.41
CA ILE A 19 -15.42 -8.87 21.23
C ILE A 19 -14.38 -7.81 21.65
N TYR A 20 -14.69 -6.98 22.62
CA TYR A 20 -13.75 -5.99 23.15
C TYR A 20 -12.51 -6.66 23.76
N GLY A 21 -12.69 -7.76 24.51
CA GLY A 21 -11.58 -8.53 25.06
C GLY A 21 -10.66 -9.09 23.98
N VAL A 22 -11.22 -9.67 22.92
CA VAL A 22 -10.45 -10.16 21.76
C VAL A 22 -9.68 -9.03 21.09
N ASN A 23 -10.35 -7.90 20.81
CA ASN A 23 -9.68 -6.74 20.20
C ASN A 23 -8.52 -6.23 21.08
N LYS A 24 -8.71 -6.17 22.39
CA LYS A 24 -7.68 -5.74 23.32
C LYS A 24 -6.51 -6.71 23.39
N PHE A 25 -6.79 -8.00 23.32
CA PHE A 25 -5.76 -9.04 23.24
C PHE A 25 -4.91 -8.88 21.97
N VAL A 26 -5.54 -8.76 20.79
CA VAL A 26 -4.85 -8.53 19.53
C VAL A 26 -3.99 -7.26 19.58
N ASP A 27 -4.54 -6.15 20.06
CA ASP A 27 -3.85 -4.87 20.20
C ASP A 27 -2.61 -4.96 21.10
N THR A 28 -2.69 -5.77 22.16
CA THR A 28 -1.56 -5.93 23.12
C THR A 28 -0.50 -6.88 22.57
N THR A 29 -0.89 -7.91 21.82
CA THR A 29 0.02 -8.97 21.37
C THR A 29 0.67 -8.68 20.02
N SER A 30 0.01 -7.94 19.15
CA SER A 30 0.49 -7.67 17.78
C SER A 30 1.82 -6.92 17.72
N GLY A 31 2.14 -6.10 18.71
CA GLY A 31 3.40 -5.34 18.79
C GLY A 31 4.53 -5.99 19.58
N ILE A 32 4.33 -7.22 20.11
CA ILE A 32 5.34 -7.85 20.98
C ILE A 32 6.68 -8.08 20.27
N LYS A 33 6.65 -8.48 19.01
CA LYS A 33 7.86 -8.76 18.23
C LYS A 33 8.64 -7.50 17.86
N ASN A 34 7.98 -6.35 17.85
CA ASN A 34 8.57 -5.02 17.67
C ASN A 34 9.51 -4.93 16.46
N THR A 35 9.08 -5.52 15.34
CA THR A 35 9.89 -5.67 14.13
C THR A 35 9.94 -4.41 13.28
N ILE A 36 8.84 -3.62 13.30
CA ILE A 36 8.68 -2.39 12.50
C ILE A 36 9.24 -1.17 13.23
N THR A 37 9.01 -1.05 14.54
CA THR A 37 9.29 0.16 15.31
C THR A 37 10.78 0.42 15.53
N LYS A 38 11.66 -0.57 15.34
CA LYS A 38 13.11 -0.45 15.56
C LYS A 38 13.89 0.18 14.40
N SER A 39 13.26 0.54 13.30
CA SER A 39 13.99 1.16 12.18
C SER A 39 14.08 2.67 12.34
N ASP A 40 15.30 3.20 12.21
CA ASP A 40 15.54 4.64 12.18
C ASP A 40 14.85 5.28 10.97
N GLY A 41 14.29 6.48 11.20
CA GLY A 41 13.62 7.23 10.15
C GLY A 41 13.19 8.59 10.64
N HIS A 42 12.48 9.29 9.80
CA HIS A 42 12.01 10.65 10.00
C HIS A 42 10.50 10.72 9.88
N TYR A 43 9.93 11.79 10.41
CA TYR A 43 8.51 12.08 10.24
C TYR A 43 8.31 13.41 9.51
N PHE A 44 7.49 13.38 8.48
CA PHE A 44 6.97 14.56 7.80
C PHE A 44 5.62 14.92 8.40
N ASN A 45 5.53 16.06 9.06
CA ASN A 45 4.26 16.56 9.59
C ASN A 45 3.40 17.07 8.43
N TRP A 46 2.41 16.25 8.04
CA TRP A 46 1.49 16.55 6.97
C TRP A 46 0.11 16.88 7.54
N ARG A 47 -0.74 17.57 6.75
CA ARG A 47 -2.06 18.09 7.19
C ARG A 47 -2.98 17.08 7.88
N TYR A 48 -2.86 15.77 7.59
CA TYR A 48 -3.70 14.72 8.15
C TYR A 48 -2.97 13.77 9.12
N GLY A 49 -1.71 14.02 9.41
CA GLY A 49 -0.92 13.23 10.34
C GLY A 49 0.55 13.15 9.98
N ASN A 50 1.32 12.51 10.85
CA ASN A 50 2.74 12.30 10.65
C ASN A 50 2.99 11.16 9.68
N ILE A 51 3.81 11.40 8.68
CA ILE A 51 4.18 10.45 7.63
C ILE A 51 5.60 9.99 7.89
N PHE A 52 5.76 8.71 8.15
CA PHE A 52 7.08 8.12 8.35
C PHE A 52 7.80 7.94 7.00
N TYR A 53 9.09 8.26 6.98
CA TYR A 53 9.94 8.02 5.81
C TYR A 53 11.38 7.75 6.24
N THR A 54 12.14 7.09 5.36
CA THR A 54 13.60 6.98 5.49
C THR A 54 14.31 7.71 4.36
N LYS A 55 15.53 8.12 4.59
CA LYS A 55 16.42 8.73 3.60
C LYS A 55 17.80 8.12 3.75
N GLN A 56 18.37 7.62 2.66
CA GLN A 56 19.71 7.01 2.67
C GLN A 56 20.41 7.18 1.31
N GLY A 57 21.75 7.14 1.35
CA GLY A 57 22.57 7.29 0.13
C GLY A 57 22.77 8.74 -0.28
N LYS A 58 23.41 8.91 -1.46
CA LYS A 58 23.71 10.22 -2.10
C LYS A 58 23.58 10.07 -3.61
N GLY A 59 23.17 11.13 -4.30
CA GLY A 59 22.96 11.16 -5.75
C GLY A 59 21.55 11.62 -6.12
N SER A 60 21.10 11.34 -7.33
CA SER A 60 19.74 11.67 -7.80
C SER A 60 18.68 11.03 -6.90
N PRO A 61 17.57 11.73 -6.61
CA PRO A 61 16.56 11.22 -5.71
C PRO A 61 15.69 10.15 -6.37
N ILE A 62 15.45 9.07 -5.63
CA ILE A 62 14.48 8.02 -5.95
C ILE A 62 13.53 7.87 -4.78
N LEU A 63 12.23 7.83 -5.05
CA LEU A 63 11.18 7.58 -4.05
C LEU A 63 10.55 6.21 -4.29
N LEU A 64 10.58 5.35 -3.28
CA LEU A 64 10.00 4.01 -3.28
C LEU A 64 8.68 4.03 -2.50
N ILE A 65 7.59 3.61 -3.14
CA ILE A 65 6.24 3.64 -2.58
C ILE A 65 5.67 2.22 -2.59
N HIS A 66 5.32 1.71 -1.40
CA HIS A 66 4.68 0.40 -1.21
C HIS A 66 3.22 0.39 -1.72
N ASP A 67 2.63 -0.79 -1.87
CA ASP A 67 1.22 -0.93 -2.24
C ASP A 67 0.29 -0.32 -1.17
N LEU A 68 -0.83 0.20 -1.60
CA LEU A 68 -1.82 0.82 -0.73
C LEU A 68 -2.67 -0.24 -0.02
N HIS A 69 -2.13 -0.80 1.04
CA HIS A 69 -2.82 -1.78 1.89
C HIS A 69 -2.45 -1.57 3.37
N PRO A 70 -3.38 -1.77 4.35
CA PRO A 70 -3.10 -1.53 5.77
C PRO A 70 -1.92 -2.33 6.35
N SER A 71 -1.62 -3.51 5.80
CA SER A 71 -0.49 -4.34 6.21
C SER A 71 0.82 -3.98 5.53
N SER A 72 0.78 -3.21 4.45
CA SER A 72 1.97 -2.78 3.70
C SER A 72 2.74 -1.68 4.42
N SER A 73 4.03 -1.59 4.14
CA SER A 73 4.92 -0.55 4.65
C SER A 73 6.18 -0.44 3.80
N SER A 74 6.98 0.58 4.01
CA SER A 74 8.27 0.77 3.33
C SER A 74 9.28 -0.38 3.56
N ASN A 75 9.01 -1.30 4.48
CA ASN A 75 9.80 -2.52 4.63
C ASN A 75 9.83 -3.39 3.37
N GLU A 76 8.84 -3.29 2.49
CA GLU A 76 8.83 -3.96 1.19
C GLU A 76 10.06 -3.60 0.35
N TRP A 77 10.55 -2.40 0.51
CA TRP A 77 11.65 -1.83 -0.26
C TRP A 77 13.02 -1.92 0.40
N LYS A 78 13.11 -2.50 1.61
CA LYS A 78 14.34 -2.50 2.40
C LYS A 78 15.55 -3.01 1.64
N PHE A 79 15.40 -4.09 0.87
CA PHE A 79 16.49 -4.69 0.11
C PHE A 79 16.87 -3.81 -1.10
N ILE A 80 15.90 -3.45 -1.92
CA ILE A 80 16.10 -2.58 -3.09
C ILE A 80 16.73 -1.23 -2.68
N ALA A 81 16.22 -0.61 -1.62
CA ALA A 81 16.77 0.63 -1.09
C ALA A 81 18.23 0.49 -0.66
N SER A 82 18.62 -0.68 -0.11
CA SER A 82 20.01 -0.94 0.29
C SER A 82 20.97 -1.06 -0.90
N LEU A 83 20.49 -1.45 -2.06
CA LEU A 83 21.25 -1.51 -3.29
C LEU A 83 21.32 -0.13 -3.98
N LEU A 84 20.17 0.50 -4.17
CA LEU A 84 20.06 1.80 -4.86
C LEU A 84 20.81 2.93 -4.14
N LYS A 85 20.95 2.88 -2.81
CA LYS A 85 21.64 3.93 -2.03
C LYS A 85 23.12 4.10 -2.36
N GLN A 86 23.72 3.18 -3.10
CA GLN A 86 25.12 3.28 -3.53
C GLN A 86 25.33 4.44 -4.51
N ASN A 87 24.36 4.70 -5.38
CA ASN A 87 24.43 5.70 -6.44
C ASN A 87 23.32 6.77 -6.39
N HIS A 88 22.30 6.58 -5.51
CA HIS A 88 21.13 7.43 -5.42
C HIS A 88 20.82 7.87 -4.00
N THR A 89 20.15 9.00 -3.86
CA THR A 89 19.46 9.35 -2.60
C THR A 89 18.10 8.67 -2.59
N VAL A 90 17.97 7.62 -1.80
CA VAL A 90 16.76 6.79 -1.77
C VAL A 90 15.87 7.20 -0.61
N TYR A 91 14.63 7.52 -0.95
CA TYR A 91 13.56 7.76 0.01
C TYR A 91 12.60 6.58 -0.01
N THR A 92 12.17 6.12 1.17
CA THR A 92 11.05 5.20 1.31
C THR A 92 10.00 5.83 2.21
N ILE A 93 8.73 5.67 1.92
CA ILE A 93 7.62 6.29 2.65
C ILE A 93 6.65 5.22 3.14
N ASP A 94 6.17 5.34 4.38
CA ASP A 94 4.95 4.65 4.83
C ASP A 94 3.77 5.58 4.52
N LEU A 95 2.85 5.16 3.67
CA LEU A 95 1.68 5.97 3.31
C LEU A 95 0.78 6.24 4.52
N LEU A 96 0.04 7.34 4.51
CA LEU A 96 -0.96 7.63 5.55
C LEU A 96 -1.94 6.44 5.66
N GLY A 97 -2.17 5.94 6.86
CA GLY A 97 -2.98 4.73 7.07
C GLY A 97 -2.19 3.42 7.07
N CYS A 98 -0.89 3.43 6.74
CA CYS A 98 -0.02 2.27 6.62
C CYS A 98 1.18 2.35 7.56
N GLY A 99 1.82 1.22 7.83
CA GLY A 99 3.09 1.11 8.55
C GLY A 99 3.15 1.94 9.84
N ARG A 100 4.17 2.79 9.94
CA ARG A 100 4.46 3.69 11.07
C ARG A 100 3.81 5.06 10.95
N SER A 101 3.22 5.38 9.79
CA SER A 101 2.48 6.63 9.58
C SER A 101 1.17 6.64 10.37
N ASP A 102 0.69 7.85 10.67
CA ASP A 102 -0.58 8.04 11.36
C ASP A 102 -1.75 7.41 10.57
N LYS A 103 -2.76 6.97 11.32
CA LYS A 103 -3.96 6.30 10.78
C LYS A 103 -5.24 7.04 11.23
N PRO A 104 -5.46 8.29 10.75
CA PRO A 104 -6.61 9.09 11.16
C PRO A 104 -7.94 8.48 10.70
N ASN A 105 -8.99 8.76 11.47
CA ASN A 105 -10.36 8.39 11.11
C ASN A 105 -10.91 9.34 10.04
N LEU A 106 -10.65 9.01 8.79
CA LEU A 106 -11.13 9.75 7.62
C LEU A 106 -11.39 8.81 6.45
N THR A 107 -12.02 9.30 5.40
CA THR A 107 -12.13 8.56 4.14
C THR A 107 -10.88 8.80 3.32
N TYR A 108 -10.15 7.73 3.06
CA TYR A 108 -8.95 7.75 2.24
C TYR A 108 -9.35 7.72 0.76
N THR A 109 -8.84 8.66 -0.02
CA THR A 109 -9.14 8.78 -1.45
C THR A 109 -7.87 8.84 -2.27
N ASN A 110 -7.93 8.47 -3.54
CA ASN A 110 -6.80 8.60 -4.46
C ASN A 110 -6.23 10.03 -4.45
N TYR A 111 -7.07 11.04 -4.57
CA TYR A 111 -6.66 12.45 -4.61
C TYR A 111 -5.93 12.89 -3.33
N MET A 112 -6.27 12.34 -2.18
CA MET A 112 -5.54 12.60 -0.93
C MET A 112 -4.09 12.12 -1.03
N TYR A 113 -3.85 10.95 -1.62
CA TYR A 113 -2.49 10.43 -1.84
C TYR A 113 -1.74 11.20 -2.92
N VAL A 114 -2.40 11.69 -3.96
CA VAL A 114 -1.82 12.63 -4.93
C VAL A 114 -1.27 13.86 -4.22
N GLN A 115 -2.06 14.45 -3.31
CA GLN A 115 -1.62 15.61 -2.52
C GLN A 115 -0.47 15.26 -1.56
N LEU A 116 -0.53 14.10 -0.89
CA LEU A 116 0.55 13.64 -0.02
C LEU A 116 1.86 13.51 -0.80
N LEU A 117 1.83 12.84 -1.93
CA LEU A 117 3.01 12.62 -2.77
C LEU A 117 3.60 13.94 -3.27
N THR A 118 2.75 14.82 -3.79
CA THR A 118 3.16 16.14 -4.27
C THR A 118 3.80 16.97 -3.15
N ASP A 119 3.15 17.04 -1.99
CA ASP A 119 3.68 17.75 -0.82
C ASP A 119 4.98 17.15 -0.32
N PHE A 120 5.10 15.81 -0.30
CA PHE A 120 6.31 15.11 0.14
C PHE A 120 7.50 15.41 -0.79
N ILE A 121 7.30 15.30 -2.10
CA ILE A 121 8.36 15.60 -3.06
C ILE A 121 8.78 17.07 -2.96
N LYS A 122 7.84 18.01 -2.93
CA LYS A 122 8.14 19.46 -2.89
C LYS A 122 8.79 19.89 -1.58
N LYS A 123 8.36 19.36 -0.42
CA LYS A 123 8.80 19.83 0.89
C LYS A 123 9.97 19.05 1.49
N ILE A 124 10.08 17.76 1.18
CA ILE A 124 11.08 16.87 1.79
C ILE A 124 12.22 16.56 0.81
N ILE A 125 11.90 16.24 -0.44
CA ILE A 125 12.92 15.92 -1.46
C ILE A 125 13.45 17.19 -2.10
N GLY A 126 12.57 18.08 -2.58
CA GLY A 126 12.89 19.36 -3.16
C GLY A 126 13.55 19.31 -4.56
N LEU A 127 13.59 18.15 -5.20
CA LEU A 127 14.21 17.88 -6.49
C LEU A 127 13.31 17.03 -7.36
N LYS A 128 13.49 17.11 -8.68
CA LYS A 128 12.81 16.23 -9.63
C LYS A 128 13.23 14.78 -9.38
N THR A 129 12.25 13.90 -9.14
CA THR A 129 12.44 12.59 -8.50
C THR A 129 11.95 11.45 -9.38
N ASP A 130 12.71 10.38 -9.47
CA ASP A 130 12.25 9.10 -10.01
C ASP A 130 11.38 8.39 -8.98
N VAL A 131 10.23 7.86 -9.39
CA VAL A 131 9.31 7.19 -8.47
C VAL A 131 9.10 5.76 -8.88
N ILE A 132 9.30 4.85 -7.93
CA ILE A 132 9.01 3.43 -8.08
C ILE A 132 7.84 3.10 -7.16
N ALA A 133 6.69 2.77 -7.74
CA ALA A 133 5.46 2.51 -7.03
C ALA A 133 4.94 1.10 -7.31
N THR A 134 4.30 0.48 -6.31
CA THR A 134 3.73 -0.87 -6.43
C THR A 134 2.21 -0.84 -6.32
N GLY A 135 1.54 -1.67 -7.11
CA GLY A 135 0.10 -1.92 -6.99
C GLY A 135 -0.73 -0.66 -7.14
N HIS A 136 -1.65 -0.44 -6.20
CA HIS A 136 -2.56 0.72 -6.21
C HIS A 136 -1.83 2.07 -6.11
N SER A 137 -0.61 2.09 -5.59
CA SER A 137 0.20 3.31 -5.50
C SER A 137 0.62 3.86 -6.85
N CYS A 138 0.62 3.05 -7.89
CA CYS A 138 0.85 3.50 -9.27
C CYS A 138 -0.20 4.53 -9.72
N THR A 139 -1.45 4.39 -9.26
CA THR A 139 -2.57 5.22 -9.72
C THR A 139 -2.44 6.68 -9.28
N PHE A 140 -2.18 6.93 -8.00
CA PHE A 140 -2.00 8.31 -7.53
C PHE A 140 -0.63 8.88 -7.90
N THR A 141 0.37 8.04 -8.16
CA THR A 141 1.67 8.48 -8.72
C THR A 141 1.49 9.02 -10.13
N LEU A 142 0.75 8.32 -10.99
CA LEU A 142 0.40 8.79 -12.33
C LEU A 142 -0.41 10.10 -12.28
N MET A 143 -1.41 10.15 -11.40
CA MET A 143 -2.21 11.37 -11.23
C MET A 143 -1.37 12.57 -10.76
N ALA A 144 -0.40 12.35 -9.86
CA ALA A 144 0.51 13.39 -9.40
C ALA A 144 1.40 13.90 -10.54
N ALA A 145 1.93 13.01 -11.38
CA ALA A 145 2.72 13.35 -12.55
C ALA A 145 1.94 14.20 -13.56
N THR A 146 0.67 13.83 -13.80
CA THR A 146 -0.20 14.58 -14.71
C THR A 146 -0.57 15.96 -14.17
N MET A 147 -0.64 16.12 -12.85
CA MET A 147 -0.92 17.43 -12.22
C MET A 147 0.30 18.35 -12.16
N ASP A 148 1.49 17.80 -12.01
CA ASP A 148 2.75 18.55 -11.96
C ASP A 148 3.93 17.69 -12.46
N TYR A 149 4.13 17.71 -13.76
CA TYR A 149 5.20 16.97 -14.42
C TYR A 149 6.61 17.43 -14.01
N SER A 150 6.74 18.62 -13.44
CA SER A 150 8.03 19.19 -13.08
C SER A 150 8.70 18.52 -11.87
N ILE A 151 7.92 17.88 -11.00
CA ILE A 151 8.43 17.25 -9.77
C ILE A 151 8.83 15.78 -9.95
N LEU A 152 8.35 15.13 -11.00
CA LEU A 152 8.59 13.72 -11.29
C LEU A 152 9.43 13.58 -12.54
N ARG A 153 10.41 12.64 -12.56
CA ARG A 153 11.25 12.33 -13.70
C ARG A 153 10.69 11.13 -14.45
N SER A 154 10.98 9.93 -13.97
CA SER A 154 10.52 8.68 -14.55
C SER A 154 9.62 7.95 -13.55
N LEU A 155 8.66 7.19 -14.05
CA LEU A 155 7.67 6.46 -13.26
C LEU A 155 7.85 4.97 -13.51
N PHE A 156 8.18 4.23 -12.46
CA PHE A 156 8.29 2.78 -12.50
C PHE A 156 7.08 2.17 -11.77
N PHE A 157 6.21 1.52 -12.50
CA PHE A 157 5.00 0.91 -11.98
C PHE A 157 5.16 -0.59 -11.90
N ILE A 158 5.17 -1.12 -10.69
CA ILE A 158 5.34 -2.54 -10.41
C ILE A 158 4.00 -3.16 -10.11
N SER A 159 3.62 -4.15 -10.91
CA SER A 159 2.34 -4.86 -10.78
C SER A 159 1.16 -3.90 -10.64
N PRO A 160 0.97 -2.94 -11.56
CA PRO A 160 -0.14 -1.99 -11.49
C PRO A 160 -1.49 -2.70 -11.57
N PRO A 161 -2.58 -2.12 -11.00
CA PRO A 161 -3.92 -2.69 -11.07
C PRO A 161 -4.49 -2.59 -12.50
N SER A 162 -5.46 -3.45 -12.82
CA SER A 162 -6.16 -3.38 -14.10
C SER A 162 -6.97 -2.08 -14.24
N LEU A 163 -6.99 -1.50 -15.43
CA LEU A 163 -7.76 -0.28 -15.70
C LEU A 163 -9.25 -0.48 -15.45
N HIS A 164 -9.75 -1.70 -15.64
CA HIS A 164 -11.14 -2.06 -15.37
C HIS A 164 -11.47 -1.96 -13.87
N SER A 165 -10.63 -2.53 -13.01
CA SER A 165 -10.86 -2.51 -11.55
C SER A 165 -10.88 -1.08 -10.98
N LEU A 166 -10.10 -0.18 -11.57
CA LEU A 166 -10.01 1.21 -11.14
C LEU A 166 -11.25 2.06 -11.47
N GLN A 167 -12.15 1.57 -12.33
CA GLN A 167 -13.39 2.26 -12.67
C GLN A 167 -14.52 1.99 -11.67
N ALA A 168 -14.35 1.04 -10.75
CA ALA A 168 -15.34 0.73 -9.73
C ALA A 168 -15.56 1.93 -8.80
N CYS A 169 -16.82 2.34 -8.68
CA CYS A 169 -17.24 3.45 -7.82
C CYS A 169 -17.96 2.95 -6.57
N PRO A 170 -17.97 3.73 -5.47
CA PRO A 170 -18.66 3.37 -4.23
C PRO A 170 -20.15 3.11 -4.42
N THR A 171 -20.61 1.88 -4.18
CA THR A 171 -22.03 1.52 -4.15
C THR A 171 -22.64 1.76 -2.74
N LYS A 172 -23.96 1.64 -2.62
CA LYS A 172 -24.64 1.71 -1.30
C LYS A 172 -24.21 0.56 -0.37
N GLN A 173 -23.94 -0.62 -0.92
CA GLN A 173 -23.46 -1.78 -0.17
C GLN A 173 -22.03 -1.53 0.34
N ASP A 174 -21.14 -1.03 -0.50
CA ASP A 174 -19.77 -0.69 -0.13
C ASP A 174 -19.72 0.36 0.98
N GLN A 175 -20.59 1.37 0.89
CA GLN A 175 -20.72 2.39 1.93
C GLN A 175 -21.20 1.81 3.28
N LEU A 176 -22.08 0.79 3.25
CA LEU A 176 -22.49 0.09 4.47
C LEU A 176 -21.34 -0.70 5.09
N ILE A 177 -20.57 -1.45 4.28
CA ILE A 177 -19.39 -2.19 4.73
C ILE A 177 -18.38 -1.23 5.37
N LYS A 178 -18.09 -0.10 4.71
CA LYS A 178 -17.23 0.95 5.26
C LYS A 178 -17.73 1.45 6.61
N ARG A 179 -19.04 1.75 6.74
CA ARG A 179 -19.62 2.20 8.02
C ARG A 179 -19.44 1.17 9.12
N ILE A 180 -19.62 -0.12 8.83
CA ILE A 180 -19.39 -1.21 9.80
C ILE A 180 -17.92 -1.23 10.23
N LEU A 181 -16.97 -1.20 9.29
CA LEU A 181 -15.54 -1.18 9.59
C LEU A 181 -15.10 0.05 10.40
N TYR A 182 -15.81 1.16 10.27
CA TYR A 182 -15.51 2.39 11.02
C TYR A 182 -16.02 2.34 12.46
N THR A 183 -16.90 1.39 12.84
CA THR A 183 -17.38 1.26 14.22
C THR A 183 -16.26 0.81 15.18
N PRO A 184 -16.21 1.32 16.40
CA PRO A 184 -15.04 1.10 17.28
C PRO A 184 -14.81 -0.36 17.68
N ILE A 185 -15.85 -1.10 18.06
CA ILE A 185 -15.72 -2.47 18.61
C ILE A 185 -15.89 -3.50 17.50
N ILE A 186 -17.04 -3.44 16.81
CA ILE A 186 -17.41 -4.42 15.77
C ILE A 186 -16.50 -4.27 14.55
N GLY A 187 -16.25 -3.03 14.11
CA GLY A 187 -15.37 -2.78 12.96
C GLY A 187 -13.93 -3.17 13.25
N THR A 188 -13.42 -2.93 14.46
CA THR A 188 -12.10 -3.39 14.88
C THR A 188 -12.03 -4.92 14.87
N PHE A 189 -13.08 -5.61 15.30
CA PHE A 189 -13.13 -7.07 15.30
C PHE A 189 -13.07 -7.65 13.88
N PHE A 190 -13.89 -7.14 12.96
CA PHE A 190 -13.85 -7.58 11.56
C PHE A 190 -12.49 -7.26 10.91
N TYR A 191 -11.92 -6.10 11.21
CA TYR A 191 -10.59 -5.74 10.75
C TYR A 191 -9.53 -6.72 11.27
N ASN A 192 -9.54 -7.07 12.55
CA ASN A 192 -8.59 -8.00 13.15
C ASN A 192 -8.72 -9.43 12.58
N ILE A 193 -9.93 -9.85 12.20
CA ILE A 193 -10.14 -11.11 11.48
C ILE A 193 -9.48 -11.01 10.09
N GLN A 194 -9.78 -9.95 9.34
CA GLN A 194 -9.24 -9.77 7.98
C GLN A 194 -7.71 -9.65 7.97
N MET A 195 -7.13 -9.03 8.99
CA MET A 195 -5.68 -8.85 9.17
C MET A 195 -5.06 -9.90 10.09
N SER A 196 -5.70 -11.06 10.29
CA SER A 196 -5.15 -12.15 11.09
C SER A 196 -3.88 -12.74 10.46
N GLU A 197 -3.02 -13.35 11.27
CA GLU A 197 -1.82 -14.05 10.78
C GLU A 197 -2.14 -15.10 9.72
N ALA A 198 -3.29 -15.80 9.87
CA ALA A 198 -3.75 -16.80 8.91
C ALA A 198 -4.07 -16.16 7.54
N ASN A 199 -4.88 -15.11 7.52
CA ASN A 199 -5.26 -14.43 6.27
C ASN A 199 -4.06 -13.75 5.61
N ILE A 200 -3.16 -13.15 6.39
CA ILE A 200 -1.91 -12.59 5.86
C ILE A 200 -1.05 -13.70 5.25
N SER A 201 -0.92 -14.85 5.94
CA SER A 201 -0.19 -16.00 5.40
C SER A 201 -0.79 -16.50 4.08
N GLU A 202 -2.11 -16.62 4.02
CA GLU A 202 -2.84 -17.02 2.83
C GLU A 202 -2.62 -16.03 1.67
N THR A 203 -2.71 -14.72 1.93
CA THR A 203 -2.43 -13.69 0.92
C THR A 203 -1.00 -13.81 0.36
N PHE A 204 -0.01 -14.05 1.23
CA PHE A 204 1.35 -14.31 0.77
C PHE A 204 1.46 -15.52 -0.14
N GLU A 205 0.75 -16.59 0.16
CA GLU A 205 0.81 -17.85 -0.56
C GLU A 205 -0.02 -17.89 -1.84
N GLN A 206 -1.07 -17.11 -1.92
CA GLN A 206 -1.98 -17.11 -3.07
C GLN A 206 -1.71 -15.95 -4.05
N GLU A 207 -1.34 -14.76 -3.51
CA GLU A 207 -1.27 -13.56 -4.33
C GLU A 207 0.15 -13.00 -4.48
N TYR A 208 0.94 -12.96 -3.36
CA TYR A 208 2.18 -12.20 -3.34
C TYR A 208 3.38 -12.97 -3.85
N TYR A 209 3.45 -14.28 -3.58
CA TYR A 209 4.58 -15.12 -3.90
C TYR A 209 4.18 -16.32 -4.76
N ARG A 210 4.92 -16.54 -5.82
CA ARG A 210 4.89 -17.80 -6.58
C ARG A 210 5.67 -18.88 -5.87
N LYS A 211 6.86 -18.53 -5.36
CA LYS A 211 7.75 -19.44 -4.66
C LYS A 211 7.47 -19.44 -3.16
N LYS A 212 6.49 -20.22 -2.73
CA LYS A 212 6.03 -20.28 -1.32
C LYS A 212 7.14 -20.58 -0.30
N ASN A 213 8.20 -21.29 -0.71
CA ASN A 213 9.35 -21.61 0.14
C ASN A 213 10.24 -20.40 0.47
N LEU A 214 10.11 -19.28 -0.23
CA LEU A 214 10.83 -18.05 0.04
C LEU A 214 10.12 -17.15 1.08
N ILE A 215 8.88 -17.47 1.43
CA ILE A 215 8.11 -16.69 2.38
C ILE A 215 8.67 -16.88 3.79
N SER A 216 9.31 -15.85 4.34
CA SER A 216 9.84 -15.91 5.70
C SER A 216 8.78 -15.57 6.75
N CYS A 217 8.83 -16.25 7.91
CA CYS A 217 7.97 -15.92 9.05
C CYS A 217 8.14 -14.45 9.49
N LYS A 218 9.38 -13.95 9.45
CA LYS A 218 9.67 -12.55 9.79
C LYS A 218 8.94 -11.56 8.89
N LEU A 219 8.80 -11.86 7.60
CA LEU A 219 8.07 -11.00 6.67
C LEU A 219 6.57 -10.99 6.99
N LYS A 220 5.98 -12.15 7.27
CA LYS A 220 4.58 -12.25 7.73
C LYS A 220 4.36 -11.45 9.02
N ASP A 221 5.29 -11.53 9.97
CA ASP A 221 5.27 -10.77 11.23
C ASP A 221 5.29 -9.24 10.98
N ILE A 222 6.12 -8.77 10.04
CA ILE A 222 6.17 -7.36 9.64
C ILE A 222 4.82 -6.87 9.11
N TYR A 223 4.18 -7.63 8.25
CA TYR A 223 2.87 -7.29 7.68
C TYR A 223 1.77 -7.32 8.76
N TYR A 224 1.81 -8.31 9.64
CA TYR A 224 0.87 -8.40 10.76
C TYR A 224 1.03 -7.22 11.72
N GLU A 225 2.24 -6.90 12.13
CA GLU A 225 2.53 -5.75 12.99
C GLU A 225 2.12 -4.43 12.31
N SER A 226 2.43 -4.26 11.00
CA SER A 226 2.04 -3.08 10.22
C SER A 226 0.53 -2.84 10.24
N ALA A 227 -0.26 -3.89 10.04
CA ALA A 227 -1.71 -3.82 10.07
C ALA A 227 -2.24 -3.37 11.44
N HIS A 228 -1.62 -3.80 12.54
CA HIS A 228 -2.13 -3.60 13.90
C HIS A 228 -1.54 -2.39 14.62
N THR A 229 -0.56 -1.68 14.05
CA THR A 229 -0.07 -0.42 14.62
C THR A 229 -1.21 0.57 14.85
N CYS A 230 -1.03 1.48 15.81
CA CYS A 230 -2.03 2.50 16.17
C CYS A 230 -3.40 1.90 16.54
N HIS A 231 -3.42 0.77 17.28
CA HIS A 231 -4.65 0.14 17.76
C HIS A 231 -5.62 -0.28 16.63
N SER A 232 -5.11 -0.97 15.63
CA SER A 232 -5.89 -1.45 14.48
C SER A 232 -6.67 -0.35 13.74
N LYS A 233 -6.18 0.91 13.78
CA LYS A 233 -6.78 2.03 13.05
C LYS A 233 -6.63 1.92 11.53
N GLY A 234 -5.82 0.99 11.02
CA GLY A 234 -5.78 0.64 9.60
C GLY A 234 -7.15 0.26 9.02
N ARG A 235 -8.15 -0.05 9.88
CA ARG A 235 -9.53 -0.31 9.46
C ARG A 235 -10.18 0.84 8.68
N TYR A 236 -9.76 2.08 8.91
CA TYR A 236 -10.28 3.23 8.17
C TYR A 236 -9.78 3.24 6.73
N LEU A 237 -8.51 2.88 6.52
CA LEU A 237 -7.96 2.68 5.18
C LEU A 237 -8.62 1.47 4.51
N LEU A 238 -8.70 0.32 5.20
CA LEU A 238 -9.35 -0.88 4.67
C LEU A 238 -10.78 -0.59 4.23
N GLY A 239 -11.57 0.09 5.06
CA GLY A 239 -12.94 0.45 4.72
C GLY A 239 -13.04 1.40 3.52
N SER A 240 -12.05 2.26 3.31
CA SER A 240 -12.00 3.13 2.14
C SER A 240 -11.64 2.36 0.86
N ILE A 241 -10.68 1.42 0.95
CA ILE A 241 -10.28 0.54 -0.17
C ILE A 241 -11.46 -0.37 -0.55
N THR A 242 -12.02 -1.10 0.42
CA THR A 242 -13.16 -2.03 0.19
C THR A 242 -14.37 -1.32 -0.41
N ALA A 243 -14.55 -0.03 -0.08
CA ALA A 243 -15.66 0.76 -0.61
C ALA A 243 -15.25 1.57 -1.87
N ASN A 244 -14.16 1.21 -2.55
CA ASN A 244 -13.71 1.81 -3.80
C ASN A 244 -13.42 3.32 -3.78
N TYR A 245 -13.25 3.93 -2.58
CA TYR A 245 -12.92 5.36 -2.47
C TYR A 245 -11.50 5.69 -2.92
N THR A 246 -10.61 4.71 -2.98
CA THR A 246 -9.23 4.86 -3.47
C THR A 246 -9.11 4.64 -4.97
N ASN A 247 -10.15 4.10 -5.60
CA ASN A 247 -10.19 3.92 -7.05
C ASN A 247 -10.38 5.25 -7.77
N THR A 248 -9.84 5.31 -8.97
CA THR A 248 -9.98 6.45 -9.87
C THR A 248 -9.75 6.00 -11.31
N ASN A 249 -10.53 6.49 -12.26
CA ASN A 249 -10.27 6.28 -13.67
C ASN A 249 -9.01 7.07 -14.08
N ILE A 250 -7.92 6.35 -14.34
CA ILE A 250 -6.63 6.96 -14.71
C ILE A 250 -6.40 7.06 -16.22
N ILE A 251 -7.32 6.58 -17.04
CA ILE A 251 -7.19 6.65 -18.52
C ILE A 251 -6.95 8.09 -19.02
N PRO A 252 -7.67 9.12 -18.53
CA PRO A 252 -7.37 10.49 -18.93
C PRO A 252 -5.97 10.98 -18.54
N ALA A 253 -5.42 10.42 -17.45
CA ALA A 253 -4.07 10.74 -17.01
C ALA A 253 -3.01 10.05 -17.89
N LEU A 254 -3.21 8.77 -18.24
CA LEU A 254 -2.34 8.05 -19.19
C LEU A 254 -2.18 8.78 -20.51
N LYS A 255 -3.28 9.34 -21.05
CA LYS A 255 -3.26 10.09 -22.31
C LYS A 255 -2.56 11.45 -22.25
N LYS A 256 -2.27 11.96 -21.06
CA LYS A 256 -1.74 13.33 -20.85
C LYS A 256 -0.36 13.36 -20.19
N VAL A 257 0.08 12.25 -19.64
CA VAL A 257 1.36 12.21 -18.92
C VAL A 257 2.51 12.42 -19.92
N GLU A 258 3.46 13.26 -19.53
CA GLU A 258 4.67 13.57 -20.34
C GLU A 258 5.90 12.83 -19.80
N ASN A 259 5.78 12.21 -18.64
CA ASN A 259 6.86 11.48 -17.99
C ASN A 259 7.01 10.08 -18.62
N THR A 260 8.22 9.60 -18.75
CA THR A 260 8.48 8.20 -19.13
C THR A 260 7.90 7.25 -18.11
N ILE A 261 7.16 6.25 -18.57
CA ILE A 261 6.55 5.20 -17.73
C ILE A 261 7.16 3.86 -18.10
N PHE A 262 7.61 3.15 -17.08
CA PHE A 262 8.07 1.77 -17.16
C PHE A 262 7.10 0.87 -16.39
N LEU A 263 6.51 -0.14 -17.04
CA LEU A 263 5.67 -1.15 -16.39
C LEU A 263 6.49 -2.41 -16.16
N ILE A 264 6.53 -2.87 -14.93
CA ILE A 264 7.24 -4.09 -14.53
C ILE A 264 6.25 -5.06 -13.89
N GLY A 265 6.17 -6.27 -14.41
CA GLY A 265 5.25 -7.28 -13.87
C GLY A 265 5.63 -8.70 -14.21
N SER A 266 4.82 -9.66 -13.73
CA SER A 266 5.01 -11.08 -13.98
C SER A 266 4.54 -11.48 -15.37
N CYS A 267 5.26 -12.39 -16.03
CA CYS A 267 4.79 -13.03 -17.26
C CYS A 267 4.15 -14.42 -17.00
N ASP A 268 4.11 -14.87 -15.77
CA ASP A 268 3.61 -16.21 -15.41
C ASP A 268 2.10 -16.28 -15.17
N THR A 269 1.46 -15.13 -15.04
CA THR A 269 0.00 -15.00 -14.99
C THR A 269 -0.49 -14.37 -16.29
N GLN A 270 -1.64 -14.80 -16.79
CA GLN A 270 -2.22 -14.18 -17.99
C GLN A 270 -2.68 -12.73 -17.71
N GLU A 271 -2.93 -12.41 -16.45
CA GLU A 271 -3.47 -11.11 -16.03
C GLU A 271 -2.52 -9.95 -16.32
N TYR A 272 -1.21 -10.09 -16.01
CA TYR A 272 -0.26 -8.97 -16.15
C TYR A 272 0.09 -8.59 -17.59
N PRO A 273 0.30 -9.52 -18.53
CA PRO A 273 0.42 -9.16 -19.94
C PRO A 273 -0.79 -8.37 -20.45
N ASP A 274 -2.01 -8.82 -20.14
CA ASP A 274 -3.25 -8.13 -20.53
C ASP A 274 -3.35 -6.72 -19.90
N ILE A 275 -2.93 -6.58 -18.62
CA ILE A 275 -2.86 -5.27 -17.96
C ILE A 275 -1.87 -4.36 -18.67
N MET A 276 -0.63 -4.82 -18.95
CA MET A 276 0.38 -4.02 -19.63
C MET A 276 -0.07 -3.58 -21.02
N ASP A 277 -0.66 -4.46 -21.78
CA ASP A 277 -1.21 -4.13 -23.10
C ASP A 277 -2.34 -3.11 -23.00
N SER A 278 -3.22 -3.22 -22.01
CA SER A 278 -4.30 -2.25 -21.78
C SER A 278 -3.79 -0.84 -21.44
N TYR A 279 -2.66 -0.72 -20.75
CA TYR A 279 -2.03 0.57 -20.48
C TYR A 279 -1.43 1.17 -21.76
N ARG A 280 -0.75 0.34 -22.57
CA ARG A 280 -0.14 0.75 -23.84
C ARG A 280 -1.16 1.17 -24.91
N GLU A 281 -2.39 0.69 -24.85
CA GLU A 281 -3.48 1.17 -25.71
C GLU A 281 -3.75 2.68 -25.55
N TYR A 282 -3.45 3.25 -24.38
CA TYR A 282 -3.67 4.67 -24.09
C TYR A 282 -2.42 5.52 -24.13
N ASP A 283 -1.24 4.91 -24.05
CA ASP A 283 0.07 5.55 -24.19
C ASP A 283 1.08 4.55 -24.76
N GLU A 284 1.33 4.63 -26.05
CA GLU A 284 2.24 3.74 -26.79
C GLU A 284 3.72 3.93 -26.39
N THR A 285 4.05 5.04 -25.69
CA THR A 285 5.43 5.32 -25.24
C THR A 285 5.81 4.53 -23.99
N ILE A 286 4.85 3.86 -23.36
CA ILE A 286 5.08 3.03 -22.17
C ILE A 286 6.00 1.85 -22.52
N GLU A 287 7.11 1.76 -21.81
CA GLU A 287 8.02 0.64 -21.89
C GLU A 287 7.64 -0.45 -20.88
N THR A 288 7.77 -1.70 -21.30
CA THR A 288 7.38 -2.85 -20.46
C THR A 288 8.56 -3.77 -20.21
N ALA A 289 8.73 -4.19 -18.98
CA ALA A 289 9.68 -5.22 -18.59
C ALA A 289 8.96 -6.37 -17.85
N VAL A 290 9.24 -7.60 -18.23
CA VAL A 290 8.60 -8.77 -17.64
C VAL A 290 9.58 -9.60 -16.84
N MET A 291 9.10 -10.12 -15.72
CA MET A 291 9.84 -11.02 -14.86
C MET A 291 9.15 -12.39 -14.82
N SER A 292 9.94 -13.46 -14.94
CA SER A 292 9.45 -14.85 -14.83
C SER A 292 9.67 -15.40 -13.42
N ASN A 293 8.87 -16.41 -13.04
CA ASN A 293 8.93 -17.08 -11.75
C ASN A 293 8.73 -16.17 -10.53
N ILE A 294 7.88 -15.16 -10.69
CA ILE A 294 7.46 -14.24 -9.63
C ILE A 294 5.94 -14.03 -9.68
N ASN A 295 5.40 -13.45 -8.61
CA ASN A 295 4.03 -12.99 -8.54
C ASN A 295 3.97 -11.46 -8.28
N LYS A 296 3.03 -10.98 -7.47
CA LYS A 296 2.65 -9.56 -7.32
C LYS A 296 3.76 -8.67 -6.72
N LEU A 297 4.65 -9.22 -5.88
CA LEU A 297 5.66 -8.45 -5.15
C LEU A 297 7.10 -8.84 -5.52
N PRO A 298 7.57 -8.51 -6.74
CA PRO A 298 8.93 -8.85 -7.18
C PRO A 298 10.02 -8.23 -6.30
N GLN A 299 9.77 -7.08 -5.67
CA GLN A 299 10.70 -6.43 -4.74
C GLN A 299 11.00 -7.27 -3.49
N LEU A 300 10.14 -8.24 -3.18
CA LEU A 300 10.33 -9.18 -2.07
C LEU A 300 10.73 -10.57 -2.55
N GLU A 301 10.23 -11.04 -3.70
CA GLU A 301 10.42 -12.39 -4.19
C GLU A 301 11.73 -12.56 -4.97
N ASP A 302 12.09 -11.60 -5.83
CA ASP A 302 13.36 -11.57 -6.58
C ASP A 302 13.92 -10.14 -6.69
N PRO A 303 14.36 -9.58 -5.56
CA PRO A 303 14.82 -8.19 -5.52
C PRO A 303 16.07 -7.92 -6.34
N ASN A 304 16.95 -8.94 -6.55
CA ASN A 304 18.15 -8.75 -7.36
C ASN A 304 17.81 -8.52 -8.84
N LYS A 305 16.96 -9.37 -9.39
CA LYS A 305 16.50 -9.23 -10.77
C LYS A 305 15.71 -7.94 -10.99
N LEU A 306 14.85 -7.57 -10.04
CA LEU A 306 14.14 -6.29 -10.10
C LEU A 306 15.13 -5.11 -10.07
N TYR A 307 16.15 -5.15 -9.22
CA TYR A 307 17.17 -4.13 -9.14
C TYR A 307 17.94 -3.97 -10.48
N GLU A 308 18.34 -5.08 -11.11
CA GLU A 308 19.00 -5.07 -12.43
C GLU A 308 18.12 -4.39 -13.49
N ILE A 309 16.82 -4.72 -13.54
CA ILE A 309 15.87 -4.09 -14.47
C ILE A 309 15.75 -2.58 -14.18
N ILE A 310 15.59 -2.19 -12.91
CA ILE A 310 15.49 -0.77 -12.53
C ILE A 310 16.75 -0.02 -12.94
N CYS A 311 17.94 -0.57 -12.69
CA CYS A 311 19.19 0.10 -13.07
C CYS A 311 19.32 0.27 -14.59
N MET A 312 18.96 -0.75 -15.36
CA MET A 312 18.98 -0.69 -16.83
C MET A 312 18.05 0.40 -17.39
N LEU A 313 16.90 0.63 -16.73
CA LEU A 313 15.90 1.60 -17.17
C LEU A 313 16.15 3.03 -16.61
N LEU A 314 17.04 3.17 -15.63
CA LEU A 314 17.46 4.48 -15.08
C LEU A 314 18.61 5.13 -15.87
N GLU A 315 19.32 4.36 -16.71
CA GLU A 315 20.40 4.85 -17.59
C GLU A 315 19.81 5.60 -18.79
#